data_81c5ab37bc0ac4b224686214c03114e3
#
_entry.id   81c5ab37bc0ac4b224686214c03114e3
#
_cell.length_a   1.000
_cell.length_b   1.000
_cell.length_c   1.000
_cell.angle_alpha   90.00
_cell.angle_beta   90.00
_cell.angle_gamma   90.00
#
_symmetry.space_group_name_H-M   'P 1'
#
loop_
_entity.id
_entity.type
_entity.pdbx_description
1 polymer ?
#
loop_
_entity_poly.entity_id
_entity_poly.type
_entity_poly.pdbx_seq_one_letter_code
_entity_poly.pdbx_strand_id
1 'polypeptide(L)'
;MNSRDPFPDEELRRRIMDFIMAAGQTLLENGAEVFRVEQTMEIMARSFHLREFHVYVLTNGIFASAGTAEISEVRNVPVRTTHLGRVAAVNELSRQIAQTGMTLDEAESRLVLARRIPFPKDWVQLVSGMCGAFCFALIFGGTLRSALAAALAGFLASGYLLLCEQHELPGGFCKISCAALITLVCILACRMLGTPASHSIIGSLMILTPGIAFTMGIRDFVHGDYLSGTIRMIDALLIAASIAIGTGLVLSLYTFFTGVVVA
;
A
#
# COMPACT_ATOMS: atom_id res chain seq x y z
N MET A 1 47.44 7.06 -12.89
CA MET A 1 46.67 7.55 -14.06
C MET A 1 45.42 8.20 -13.49
N ASN A 2 45.45 9.53 -13.31
CA ASN A 2 44.34 10.31 -12.75
C ASN A 2 43.15 10.31 -13.74
N SER A 3 42.16 9.46 -13.54
CA SER A 3 40.88 9.62 -14.17
C SER A 3 40.19 10.82 -13.51
N ARG A 4 40.25 11.98 -14.16
CA ARG A 4 39.52 13.18 -13.74
C ARG A 4 38.06 12.77 -13.57
N ASP A 5 37.57 12.88 -12.35
CA ASP A 5 36.16 12.73 -12.01
C ASP A 5 35.36 13.67 -12.92
N PRO A 6 34.35 13.21 -13.68
CA PRO A 6 33.57 14.06 -14.57
C PRO A 6 32.75 15.13 -13.83
N PHE A 7 32.70 15.06 -12.50
CA PHE A 7 32.03 16.04 -11.66
C PHE A 7 33.06 16.81 -10.85
N PRO A 8 33.40 18.04 -11.24
CA PRO A 8 34.29 18.90 -10.46
C PRO A 8 33.63 19.39 -9.16
N ASP A 9 32.34 19.14 -8.95
CA ASP A 9 31.55 19.73 -7.88
C ASP A 9 30.93 18.66 -6.98
N GLU A 10 31.45 18.52 -5.75
CA GLU A 10 30.91 17.65 -4.71
C GLU A 10 29.44 18.00 -4.39
N GLU A 11 29.09 19.28 -4.53
CA GLU A 11 27.73 19.78 -4.30
C GLU A 11 26.74 19.22 -5.33
N LEU A 12 27.11 19.13 -6.60
CA LEU A 12 26.28 18.53 -7.64
C LEU A 12 26.05 17.03 -7.39
N ARG A 13 27.09 16.30 -6.96
CA ARG A 13 26.97 14.87 -6.61
C ARG A 13 26.02 14.67 -5.43
N ARG A 14 26.11 15.48 -4.40
CA ARG A 14 25.18 15.45 -3.25
C ARG A 14 23.75 15.75 -3.68
N ARG A 15 23.54 16.76 -4.51
CA ARG A 15 22.23 17.11 -5.03
C ARG A 15 21.61 15.98 -5.87
N ILE A 16 22.41 15.30 -6.71
CA ILE A 16 21.96 14.11 -7.45
C ILE A 16 21.57 12.99 -6.50
N MET A 17 22.38 12.73 -5.46
CA MET A 17 22.07 11.72 -4.45
C MET A 17 20.77 12.05 -3.73
N ASP A 18 20.58 13.28 -3.26
CA ASP A 18 19.35 13.76 -2.63
C ASP A 18 18.11 13.54 -3.51
N PHE A 19 18.22 13.86 -4.82
CA PHE A 19 17.14 13.64 -5.78
C PHE A 19 16.79 12.15 -5.90
N ILE A 20 17.80 11.27 -6.06
CA ILE A 20 17.59 9.82 -6.20
C ILE A 20 16.96 9.24 -4.93
N MET A 21 17.46 9.65 -3.76
CA MET A 21 16.91 9.24 -2.47
C MET A 21 15.47 9.73 -2.28
N ALA A 22 15.19 10.96 -2.73
CA ALA A 22 13.83 11.50 -2.71
C ALA A 22 12.87 10.75 -3.63
N ALA A 23 13.33 10.31 -4.79
CA ALA A 23 12.55 9.48 -5.71
C ALA A 23 12.28 8.09 -5.11
N GLY A 24 13.32 7.43 -4.58
CA GLY A 24 13.20 6.14 -3.90
C GLY A 24 12.25 6.19 -2.71
N GLN A 25 12.39 7.21 -1.86
CA GLN A 25 11.47 7.44 -0.74
C GLN A 25 10.02 7.60 -1.22
N THR A 26 9.80 8.39 -2.28
CA THR A 26 8.46 8.58 -2.83
C THR A 26 7.85 7.27 -3.32
N LEU A 27 8.63 6.42 -3.97
CA LEU A 27 8.19 5.10 -4.41
C LEU A 27 7.81 4.21 -3.22
N LEU A 28 8.68 4.12 -2.22
CA LEU A 28 8.50 3.24 -1.07
C LEU A 28 7.32 3.67 -0.19
N GLU A 29 7.17 4.98 0.09
CA GLU A 29 6.04 5.56 0.82
C GLU A 29 4.70 5.26 0.15
N ASN A 30 4.67 5.15 -1.18
CA ASN A 30 3.45 4.95 -1.96
C ASN A 30 3.23 3.48 -2.40
N GLY A 31 3.95 2.53 -1.78
CA GLY A 31 3.68 1.11 -1.91
C GLY A 31 4.35 0.43 -3.10
N ALA A 32 5.47 0.95 -3.60
CA ALA A 32 6.28 0.25 -4.58
C ALA A 32 6.97 -0.99 -3.98
N GLU A 33 7.30 -1.94 -4.83
CA GLU A 33 8.07 -3.12 -4.48
C GLU A 33 9.54 -2.76 -4.23
N VAL A 34 10.16 -3.35 -3.21
CA VAL A 34 11.54 -3.04 -2.79
C VAL A 34 12.52 -3.11 -3.97
N PHE A 35 12.55 -4.24 -4.67
CA PHE A 35 13.45 -4.41 -5.80
C PHE A 35 13.18 -3.41 -6.94
N ARG A 36 11.93 -2.97 -7.13
CA ARG A 36 11.57 -1.95 -8.12
C ARG A 36 12.09 -0.57 -7.72
N VAL A 37 12.09 -0.27 -6.41
CA VAL A 37 12.67 0.97 -5.89
C VAL A 37 14.16 0.98 -6.16
N GLU A 38 14.89 -0.10 -5.81
CA GLU A 38 16.32 -0.25 -6.08
C GLU A 38 16.63 -0.08 -7.57
N GLN A 39 15.94 -0.84 -8.43
CA GLN A 39 16.13 -0.74 -9.88
C GLN A 39 15.90 0.67 -10.42
N THR A 40 14.87 1.36 -9.93
CA THR A 40 14.56 2.72 -10.38
C THR A 40 15.63 3.71 -9.94
N MET A 41 16.12 3.60 -8.71
CA MET A 41 17.21 4.41 -8.17
C MET A 41 18.51 4.18 -8.96
N GLU A 42 18.86 2.92 -9.26
CA GLU A 42 20.03 2.59 -10.08
C GLU A 42 19.93 3.16 -11.51
N ILE A 43 18.76 3.09 -12.15
CA ILE A 43 18.55 3.68 -13.48
C ILE A 43 18.81 5.18 -13.43
N MET A 44 18.26 5.89 -12.44
CA MET A 44 18.48 7.32 -12.26
C MET A 44 19.95 7.64 -12.00
N ALA A 45 20.63 6.88 -11.12
CA ALA A 45 22.03 7.06 -10.82
C ALA A 45 22.92 6.90 -12.06
N ARG A 46 22.68 5.87 -12.86
CA ARG A 46 23.40 5.65 -14.13
C ARG A 46 23.17 6.78 -15.12
N SER A 47 21.92 7.27 -15.22
CA SER A 47 21.56 8.35 -16.16
C SER A 47 22.19 9.68 -15.80
N PHE A 48 22.37 9.97 -14.51
CA PHE A 48 23.09 11.15 -14.03
C PHE A 48 24.61 10.87 -13.84
N HIS A 49 25.13 9.74 -14.35
CA HIS A 49 26.54 9.36 -14.28
C HIS A 49 27.11 9.30 -12.84
N LEU A 50 26.28 9.07 -11.85
CA LEU A 50 26.75 8.85 -10.47
C LEU A 50 27.45 7.50 -10.38
N ARG A 51 28.78 7.52 -10.29
CA ARG A 51 29.62 6.30 -10.27
C ARG A 51 29.56 5.60 -8.94
N GLU A 52 29.76 4.26 -8.97
CA GLU A 52 29.83 3.42 -7.77
C GLU A 52 28.61 3.65 -6.85
N PHE A 53 27.43 3.76 -7.45
CA PHE A 53 26.18 3.87 -6.72
C PHE A 53 25.75 2.49 -6.24
N HIS A 54 25.59 2.35 -4.94
CA HIS A 54 25.07 1.16 -4.27
C HIS A 54 23.85 1.55 -3.46
N VAL A 55 22.80 0.75 -3.58
CA VAL A 55 21.55 0.98 -2.84
C VAL A 55 21.05 -0.32 -2.24
N TYR A 56 20.53 -0.22 -1.03
CA TYR A 56 19.84 -1.29 -0.34
C TYR A 56 18.55 -0.74 0.26
N VAL A 57 17.43 -1.31 -0.12
CA VAL A 57 16.11 -0.85 0.27
C VAL A 57 15.44 -1.89 1.17
N LEU A 58 14.90 -1.43 2.29
CA LEU A 58 14.01 -2.20 3.15
C LEU A 58 12.62 -1.60 3.11
N THR A 59 11.63 -2.31 3.65
CA THR A 59 10.25 -1.82 3.70
C THR A 59 10.08 -0.49 4.44
N ASN A 60 10.99 -0.15 5.34
CA ASN A 60 10.95 1.04 6.20
C ASN A 60 12.16 1.96 6.08
N GLY A 61 13.07 1.70 5.15
CA GLY A 61 14.26 2.52 5.01
C GLY A 61 15.03 2.28 3.73
N ILE A 62 15.83 3.26 3.35
CA ILE A 62 16.70 3.26 2.18
C ILE A 62 18.11 3.60 2.64
N PHE A 63 19.08 2.80 2.21
CA PHE A 63 20.50 3.00 2.42
C PHE A 63 21.16 3.12 1.06
N ALA A 64 21.87 4.20 0.80
CA ALA A 64 22.58 4.36 -0.46
C ALA A 64 23.97 4.98 -0.22
N SER A 65 24.90 4.61 -1.09
CA SER A 65 26.24 5.20 -1.13
C SER A 65 26.68 5.43 -2.57
N ALA A 66 27.53 6.42 -2.80
CA ALA A 66 28.13 6.72 -4.09
C ALA A 66 29.60 7.10 -3.95
N GLY A 67 30.39 6.77 -4.98
CA GLY A 67 31.85 6.90 -4.94
C GLY A 67 32.46 5.89 -3.97
N THR A 68 33.72 6.07 -3.59
CA THR A 68 34.42 5.25 -2.61
C THR A 68 33.91 5.47 -1.17
N ALA A 69 32.58 5.40 -0.96
CA ALA A 69 31.88 5.70 0.30
C ALA A 69 31.99 7.17 0.78
N GLU A 70 32.36 8.11 -0.09
CA GLU A 70 32.44 9.54 0.24
C GLU A 70 31.06 10.16 0.51
N ILE A 71 30.02 9.63 -0.15
CA ILE A 71 28.64 10.05 0.06
C ILE A 71 27.82 8.83 0.46
N SER A 72 27.29 8.84 1.69
CA SER A 72 26.36 7.83 2.17
C SER A 72 25.14 8.50 2.78
N GLU A 73 23.95 7.99 2.47
CA GLU A 73 22.68 8.54 2.93
C GLU A 73 21.75 7.43 3.41
N VAL A 74 21.06 7.72 4.49
CA VAL A 74 20.03 6.83 5.07
C VAL A 74 18.74 7.62 5.21
N ARG A 75 17.64 7.08 4.69
CA ARG A 75 16.30 7.66 4.87
C ARG A 75 15.37 6.67 5.52
N ASN A 76 14.74 7.09 6.60
CA ASN A 76 13.67 6.35 7.25
C ASN A 76 12.35 6.62 6.52
N VAL A 77 11.54 5.57 6.34
CA VAL A 77 10.22 5.62 5.69
C VAL A 77 9.16 5.07 6.66
N PRO A 78 8.74 5.88 7.64
CA PRO A 78 7.85 5.42 8.72
C PRO A 78 6.41 5.21 8.25
N VAL A 79 5.95 5.97 7.27
CA VAL A 79 4.56 5.93 6.77
C VAL A 79 4.53 5.30 5.41
N ARG A 80 3.68 4.28 5.25
CA ARG A 80 3.44 3.59 3.98
C ARG A 80 1.97 3.66 3.65
N THR A 81 1.70 4.15 2.46
CA THR A 81 0.36 4.20 1.88
C THR A 81 0.37 3.44 0.55
N THR A 82 -0.75 3.32 -0.12
CA THR A 82 -0.79 2.76 -1.48
C THR A 82 -1.34 3.82 -2.42
N HIS A 83 -0.44 4.42 -3.22
CA HIS A 83 -0.81 5.40 -4.23
C HIS A 83 -0.15 5.08 -5.58
N LEU A 84 -0.75 4.15 -6.33
CA LEU A 84 -0.19 3.64 -7.58
C LEU A 84 0.04 4.74 -8.63
N GLY A 85 -0.74 5.81 -8.62
CA GLY A 85 -0.54 6.96 -9.51
C GLY A 85 0.79 7.67 -9.29
N ARG A 86 1.21 7.86 -8.02
CA ARG A 86 2.52 8.44 -7.69
C ARG A 86 3.65 7.48 -8.07
N VAL A 87 3.49 6.19 -7.82
CA VAL A 87 4.45 5.16 -8.23
C VAL A 87 4.62 5.17 -9.75
N ALA A 88 3.53 5.20 -10.50
CA ALA A 88 3.56 5.26 -11.96
C ALA A 88 4.27 6.52 -12.47
N ALA A 89 4.00 7.69 -11.86
CA ALA A 89 4.61 8.96 -12.24
C ALA A 89 6.14 8.96 -12.02
N VAL A 90 6.62 8.42 -10.89
CA VAL A 90 8.07 8.34 -10.60
C VAL A 90 8.74 7.31 -11.52
N ASN A 91 8.12 6.18 -11.80
CA ASN A 91 8.63 5.20 -12.75
C ASN A 91 8.70 5.77 -14.18
N GLU A 92 7.71 6.56 -14.58
CA GLU A 92 7.72 7.25 -15.87
C GLU A 92 8.84 8.30 -15.92
N LEU A 93 9.02 9.08 -14.86
CA LEU A 93 10.12 10.03 -14.71
C LEU A 93 11.48 9.36 -14.89
N SER A 94 11.69 8.21 -14.25
CA SER A 94 12.94 7.43 -14.38
C SER A 94 13.21 7.02 -15.84
N ARG A 95 12.18 6.55 -16.56
CA ARG A 95 12.31 6.21 -17.99
C ARG A 95 12.64 7.43 -18.85
N GLN A 96 11.99 8.56 -18.59
CA GLN A 96 12.25 9.79 -19.33
C GLN A 96 13.67 10.29 -19.09
N ILE A 97 14.16 10.30 -17.86
CA ILE A 97 15.54 10.65 -17.54
C ILE A 97 16.51 9.77 -18.34
N ALA A 98 16.28 8.45 -18.37
CA ALA A 98 17.15 7.52 -19.09
C ALA A 98 17.12 7.70 -20.63
N GLN A 99 16.00 8.12 -21.19
CA GLN A 99 15.81 8.22 -22.64
C GLN A 99 16.21 9.60 -23.21
N THR A 100 15.95 10.67 -22.48
CA THR A 100 16.05 12.05 -23.01
C THR A 100 17.27 12.80 -22.51
N GLY A 101 18.01 12.29 -21.53
CA GLY A 101 19.10 13.03 -20.91
C GLY A 101 18.63 14.29 -20.18
N MET A 102 17.47 14.20 -19.51
CA MET A 102 16.84 15.30 -18.77
C MET A 102 17.80 15.94 -17.77
N THR A 103 17.70 17.26 -17.59
CA THR A 103 18.49 17.99 -16.59
C THR A 103 18.00 17.68 -15.18
N LEU A 104 18.88 17.84 -14.18
CA LEU A 104 18.53 17.61 -12.78
C LEU A 104 17.40 18.53 -12.31
N ASP A 105 17.45 19.82 -12.67
CA ASP A 105 16.43 20.81 -12.30
C ASP A 105 15.03 20.43 -12.82
N GLU A 106 14.97 19.94 -14.05
CA GLU A 106 13.71 19.46 -14.63
C GLU A 106 13.22 18.18 -13.93
N ALA A 107 14.13 17.25 -13.64
CA ALA A 107 13.81 16.01 -12.95
C ALA A 107 13.27 16.27 -11.53
N GLU A 108 13.89 17.16 -10.77
CA GLU A 108 13.42 17.60 -9.45
C GLU A 108 12.02 18.21 -9.51
N SER A 109 11.80 19.10 -10.49
CA SER A 109 10.50 19.74 -10.70
C SER A 109 9.40 18.72 -10.98
N ARG A 110 9.68 17.71 -11.82
CA ARG A 110 8.74 16.62 -12.12
C ARG A 110 8.51 15.70 -10.94
N LEU A 111 9.52 15.44 -10.13
CA LEU A 111 9.37 14.66 -8.89
C LEU A 111 8.44 15.38 -7.91
N VAL A 112 8.57 16.70 -7.76
CA VAL A 112 7.65 17.50 -6.94
C VAL A 112 6.21 17.39 -7.44
N LEU A 113 5.99 17.42 -8.76
CA LEU A 113 4.66 17.25 -9.35
C LEU A 113 4.11 15.84 -9.08
N ALA A 114 4.94 14.79 -9.22
CA ALA A 114 4.55 13.42 -8.92
C ALA A 114 4.11 13.24 -7.44
N ARG A 115 4.81 13.88 -6.50
CA ARG A 115 4.46 13.88 -5.07
C ARG A 115 3.15 14.60 -4.78
N ARG A 116 2.78 15.60 -5.57
CA ARG A 116 1.55 16.39 -5.40
C ARG A 116 0.30 15.75 -5.98
N ILE A 117 0.40 14.58 -6.65
CA ILE A 117 -0.79 13.87 -7.14
C ILE A 117 -1.70 13.57 -5.93
N PRO A 118 -2.95 14.08 -5.93
CA PRO A 118 -3.85 13.94 -4.78
C PRO A 118 -4.37 12.51 -4.65
N PHE A 119 -4.71 12.12 -3.43
CA PHE A 119 -5.48 10.90 -3.18
C PHE A 119 -6.88 11.02 -3.78
N PRO A 120 -7.54 9.89 -4.12
CA PRO A 120 -8.93 9.89 -4.54
C PRO A 120 -9.82 10.58 -3.48
N LYS A 121 -10.84 11.30 -3.95
CA LYS A 121 -11.81 11.94 -3.05
C LYS A 121 -12.55 10.90 -2.21
N ASP A 122 -12.93 11.25 -0.99
CA ASP A 122 -13.58 10.35 -0.03
C ASP A 122 -14.80 9.63 -0.61
N TRP A 123 -15.63 10.32 -1.40
CA TRP A 123 -16.79 9.69 -2.04
C TRP A 123 -16.41 8.58 -3.02
N VAL A 124 -15.23 8.68 -3.68
CA VAL A 124 -14.72 7.61 -4.57
C VAL A 124 -14.37 6.37 -3.74
N GLN A 125 -13.77 6.56 -2.56
CA GLN A 125 -13.47 5.45 -1.65
C GLN A 125 -14.74 4.77 -1.15
N LEU A 126 -15.78 5.56 -0.78
CA LEU A 126 -17.08 5.05 -0.35
C LEU A 126 -17.74 4.20 -1.45
N VAL A 127 -17.81 4.75 -2.67
CA VAL A 127 -18.40 4.03 -3.82
C VAL A 127 -17.58 2.81 -4.20
N SER A 128 -16.25 2.89 -4.16
CA SER A 128 -15.38 1.75 -4.46
C SER A 128 -15.57 0.61 -3.46
N GLY A 129 -15.66 0.93 -2.16
CA GLY A 129 -15.94 -0.07 -1.13
C GLY A 129 -17.31 -0.72 -1.29
N MET A 130 -18.34 0.08 -1.59
CA MET A 130 -19.68 -0.42 -1.89
C MET A 130 -19.68 -1.38 -3.09
N CYS A 131 -19.11 -0.96 -4.23
CA CYS A 131 -19.05 -1.76 -5.44
C CYS A 131 -18.18 -3.01 -5.27
N GLY A 132 -17.04 -2.87 -4.57
CA GLY A 132 -16.14 -3.98 -4.28
C GLY A 132 -16.81 -5.08 -3.47
N ALA A 133 -17.47 -4.71 -2.36
CA ALA A 133 -18.21 -5.66 -1.53
C ALA A 133 -19.35 -6.35 -2.30
N PHE A 134 -20.10 -5.59 -3.10
CA PHE A 134 -21.15 -6.12 -3.95
C PHE A 134 -20.60 -7.19 -4.92
N CYS A 135 -19.56 -6.85 -5.66
CA CYS A 135 -18.97 -7.76 -6.65
C CYS A 135 -18.36 -9.01 -6.00
N PHE A 136 -17.65 -8.86 -4.89
CA PHE A 136 -17.08 -10.00 -4.19
C PHE A 136 -18.14 -10.93 -3.61
N ALA A 137 -19.25 -10.40 -3.08
CA ALA A 137 -20.34 -11.23 -2.61
C ALA A 137 -20.94 -12.09 -3.73
N LEU A 138 -21.06 -11.58 -4.96
CA LEU A 138 -21.49 -12.35 -6.14
C LEU A 138 -20.45 -13.38 -6.57
N ILE A 139 -19.15 -13.01 -6.59
CA ILE A 139 -18.05 -13.91 -6.96
C ILE A 139 -18.01 -15.12 -6.03
N PHE A 140 -18.28 -14.93 -4.74
CA PHE A 140 -18.35 -16.03 -3.78
C PHE A 140 -19.66 -16.83 -3.79
N GLY A 141 -20.52 -16.61 -4.77
CA GLY A 141 -21.76 -17.38 -4.97
C GLY A 141 -22.97 -16.84 -4.24
N GLY A 142 -22.91 -15.60 -3.73
CA GLY A 142 -24.05 -14.94 -3.10
C GLY A 142 -25.14 -14.56 -4.09
N THR A 143 -26.37 -14.44 -3.58
CA THR A 143 -27.51 -13.93 -4.35
C THR A 143 -27.45 -12.42 -4.51
N LEU A 144 -28.26 -11.85 -5.41
CA LEU A 144 -28.36 -10.39 -5.56
C LEU A 144 -28.75 -9.70 -4.23
N ARG A 145 -29.60 -10.34 -3.42
CA ARG A 145 -29.96 -9.82 -2.09
C ARG A 145 -28.77 -9.80 -1.14
N SER A 146 -27.98 -10.88 -1.13
CA SER A 146 -26.72 -10.96 -0.35
C SER A 146 -25.72 -9.90 -0.81
N ALA A 147 -25.61 -9.65 -2.12
CA ALA A 147 -24.74 -8.65 -2.67
C ALA A 147 -25.18 -7.21 -2.31
N LEU A 148 -26.47 -6.93 -2.25
CA LEU A 148 -27.00 -5.64 -1.78
C LEU A 148 -26.69 -5.41 -0.28
N ALA A 149 -26.82 -6.45 0.55
CA ALA A 149 -26.42 -6.37 1.95
C ALA A 149 -24.90 -6.12 2.10
N ALA A 150 -24.09 -6.79 1.29
CA ALA A 150 -22.65 -6.57 1.23
C ALA A 150 -22.28 -5.15 0.77
N ALA A 151 -22.99 -4.61 -0.22
CA ALA A 151 -22.79 -3.24 -0.69
C ALA A 151 -23.02 -2.22 0.42
N LEU A 152 -24.10 -2.37 1.20
CA LEU A 152 -24.39 -1.52 2.35
C LEU A 152 -23.26 -1.62 3.40
N ALA A 153 -22.84 -2.84 3.74
CA ALA A 153 -21.76 -3.06 4.68
C ALA A 153 -20.43 -2.47 4.17
N GLY A 154 -20.11 -2.62 2.88
CA GLY A 154 -18.93 -2.05 2.26
C GLY A 154 -18.92 -0.52 2.26
N PHE A 155 -20.08 0.11 2.02
CA PHE A 155 -20.23 1.56 2.11
C PHE A 155 -19.96 2.06 3.54
N LEU A 156 -20.60 1.45 4.54
CA LEU A 156 -20.42 1.83 5.96
C LEU A 156 -18.99 1.55 6.45
N ALA A 157 -18.41 0.43 6.03
CA ALA A 157 -17.03 0.07 6.37
C ALA A 157 -16.02 1.11 5.82
N SER A 158 -16.19 1.50 4.55
CA SER A 158 -15.32 2.53 3.95
C SER A 158 -15.46 3.89 4.66
N GLY A 159 -16.69 4.28 5.01
CA GLY A 159 -16.94 5.49 5.81
C GLY A 159 -16.30 5.41 7.19
N TYR A 160 -16.40 4.26 7.86
CA TYR A 160 -15.77 4.04 9.16
C TYR A 160 -14.23 4.11 9.08
N LEU A 161 -13.62 3.54 8.03
CA LEU A 161 -12.17 3.61 7.83
C LEU A 161 -11.69 5.05 7.60
N LEU A 162 -12.43 5.85 6.83
CA LEU A 162 -12.15 7.28 6.66
C LEU A 162 -12.21 8.05 7.99
N LEU A 163 -13.21 7.76 8.84
CA LEU A 163 -13.28 8.34 10.18
C LEU A 163 -12.10 7.92 11.06
N CYS A 164 -11.70 6.65 11.00
CA CYS A 164 -10.51 6.16 11.72
C CYS A 164 -9.24 6.90 11.29
N GLU A 165 -9.07 7.15 9.99
CA GLU A 165 -7.93 7.85 9.43
C GLU A 165 -7.92 9.33 9.89
N GLN A 166 -9.07 10.01 9.86
CA GLN A 166 -9.20 11.40 10.32
C GLN A 166 -8.89 11.56 11.81
N HIS A 167 -9.17 10.55 12.63
CA HIS A 167 -8.90 10.56 14.08
C HIS A 167 -7.58 9.90 14.47
N GLU A 168 -6.73 9.53 13.50
CA GLU A 168 -5.42 8.89 13.73
C GLU A 168 -5.47 7.66 14.66
N LEU A 169 -6.54 6.88 14.58
CA LEU A 169 -6.74 5.73 15.46
C LEU A 169 -5.76 4.59 15.13
N PRO A 170 -5.35 3.76 16.14
CA PRO A 170 -4.45 2.64 15.89
C PRO A 170 -5.01 1.67 14.86
N GLY A 171 -4.23 1.37 13.81
CA GLY A 171 -4.69 0.59 12.65
C GLY A 171 -5.22 -0.81 12.97
N GLY A 172 -4.67 -1.47 14.00
CA GLY A 172 -5.17 -2.76 14.47
C GLY A 172 -6.58 -2.66 15.06
N PHE A 173 -6.82 -1.65 15.91
CA PHE A 173 -8.14 -1.39 16.49
C PHE A 173 -9.18 -1.09 15.39
N CYS A 174 -8.82 -0.24 14.42
CA CYS A 174 -9.71 0.11 13.30
C CYS A 174 -10.11 -1.13 12.48
N LYS A 175 -9.20 -2.07 12.26
CA LYS A 175 -9.49 -3.28 11.50
C LYS A 175 -10.38 -4.25 12.26
N ILE A 176 -10.15 -4.45 13.56
CA ILE A 176 -11.00 -5.30 14.41
C ILE A 176 -12.43 -4.75 14.47
N SER A 177 -12.57 -3.47 14.77
CA SER A 177 -13.88 -2.80 14.89
C SER A 177 -14.61 -2.68 13.55
N CYS A 178 -13.89 -2.43 12.45
CA CYS A 178 -14.47 -2.42 11.11
C CYS A 178 -14.97 -3.81 10.69
N ALA A 179 -14.22 -4.88 10.97
CA ALA A 179 -14.65 -6.25 10.71
C ALA A 179 -15.90 -6.62 11.54
N ALA A 180 -15.93 -6.20 12.80
CA ALA A 180 -17.10 -6.35 13.65
C ALA A 180 -18.32 -5.60 13.09
N LEU A 181 -18.14 -4.33 12.64
CA LEU A 181 -19.19 -3.52 12.01
C LEU A 181 -19.72 -4.19 10.74
N ILE A 182 -18.85 -4.63 9.83
CA ILE A 182 -19.22 -5.35 8.61
C ILE A 182 -20.10 -6.55 8.95
N THR A 183 -19.63 -7.39 9.86
CA THR A 183 -20.31 -8.63 10.24
C THR A 183 -21.69 -8.33 10.80
N LEU A 184 -21.80 -7.36 11.71
CA LEU A 184 -23.08 -6.97 12.31
C LEU A 184 -24.07 -6.44 11.25
N VAL A 185 -23.61 -5.53 10.37
CA VAL A 185 -24.44 -4.96 9.31
C VAL A 185 -24.93 -6.04 8.35
N CYS A 186 -24.05 -6.97 7.94
CA CYS A 186 -24.41 -8.09 7.07
C CYS A 186 -25.47 -8.98 7.72
N ILE A 187 -25.31 -9.36 9.00
CA ILE A 187 -26.30 -10.18 9.71
C ILE A 187 -27.67 -9.49 9.74
N LEU A 188 -27.70 -8.22 10.13
CA LEU A 188 -28.96 -7.48 10.24
C LEU A 188 -29.63 -7.28 8.86
N ALA A 189 -28.88 -6.87 7.85
CA ALA A 189 -29.40 -6.65 6.50
C ALA A 189 -29.88 -7.97 5.86
N CYS A 190 -29.11 -9.06 5.99
CA CYS A 190 -29.49 -10.35 5.44
C CYS A 190 -30.72 -10.94 6.15
N ARG A 191 -30.87 -10.73 7.46
CA ARG A 191 -32.07 -11.12 8.20
C ARG A 191 -33.32 -10.41 7.68
N MET A 192 -33.20 -9.11 7.36
CA MET A 192 -34.33 -8.33 6.76
C MET A 192 -34.65 -8.78 5.33
N LEU A 193 -33.64 -9.20 4.57
CA LEU A 193 -33.78 -9.62 3.16
C LEU A 193 -34.11 -11.12 3.01
N GLY A 194 -34.15 -11.89 4.10
CA GLY A 194 -34.41 -13.33 4.09
C GLY A 194 -33.38 -14.14 3.32
N THR A 195 -32.07 -13.82 3.49
CA THR A 195 -30.95 -14.49 2.77
C THR A 195 -29.83 -14.85 3.75
N PRO A 196 -29.05 -15.91 3.48
CA PRO A 196 -27.87 -16.24 4.28
C PRO A 196 -26.86 -15.10 4.32
N ALA A 197 -26.25 -14.86 5.48
CA ALA A 197 -25.31 -13.76 5.67
C ALA A 197 -23.85 -14.10 5.28
N SER A 198 -23.51 -15.38 5.17
CA SER A 198 -22.15 -15.84 4.92
C SER A 198 -21.48 -15.20 3.71
N HIS A 199 -22.14 -15.21 2.55
CA HIS A 199 -21.59 -14.62 1.31
C HIS A 199 -21.46 -13.10 1.40
N SER A 200 -22.39 -12.43 2.10
CA SER A 200 -22.31 -10.99 2.31
C SER A 200 -21.14 -10.62 3.23
N ILE A 201 -20.95 -11.36 4.32
CA ILE A 201 -19.84 -11.16 5.25
C ILE A 201 -18.52 -11.35 4.53
N ILE A 202 -18.30 -12.49 3.86
CA ILE A 202 -17.05 -12.79 3.15
C ILE A 202 -16.78 -11.72 2.09
N GLY A 203 -17.78 -11.39 1.26
CA GLY A 203 -17.64 -10.37 0.21
C GLY A 203 -17.26 -8.99 0.73
N SER A 204 -17.87 -8.56 1.83
CA SER A 204 -17.57 -7.26 2.44
C SER A 204 -16.22 -7.23 3.16
N LEU A 205 -15.80 -8.33 3.78
CA LEU A 205 -14.49 -8.45 4.44
C LEU A 205 -13.32 -8.37 3.45
N MET A 206 -13.55 -8.65 2.15
CA MET A 206 -12.50 -8.51 1.12
C MET A 206 -11.93 -7.09 1.02
N ILE A 207 -12.68 -6.06 1.43
CA ILE A 207 -12.18 -4.68 1.50
C ILE A 207 -11.03 -4.54 2.51
N LEU A 208 -11.08 -5.31 3.60
CA LEU A 208 -10.06 -5.30 4.65
C LEU A 208 -8.90 -6.27 4.37
N THR A 209 -9.08 -7.22 3.45
CA THR A 209 -8.12 -8.28 3.20
C THR A 209 -6.79 -7.73 2.70
N PRO A 210 -5.65 -8.11 3.30
CA PRO A 210 -4.33 -7.56 3.00
C PRO A 210 -3.72 -8.18 1.72
N GLY A 211 -4.47 -8.20 0.61
CA GLY A 211 -4.06 -8.88 -0.63
C GLY A 211 -2.76 -8.32 -1.22
N ILE A 212 -2.61 -7.00 -1.25
CA ILE A 212 -1.40 -6.34 -1.77
C ILE A 212 -0.19 -6.68 -0.88
N ALA A 213 -0.31 -6.59 0.44
CA ALA A 213 0.78 -6.90 1.35
C ALA A 213 1.21 -8.38 1.23
N PHE A 214 0.25 -9.28 1.12
CA PHE A 214 0.49 -10.71 0.96
C PHE A 214 1.20 -11.04 -0.36
N THR A 215 0.68 -10.55 -1.48
CA THR A 215 1.28 -10.80 -2.81
C THR A 215 2.65 -10.18 -2.97
N MET A 216 2.87 -8.97 -2.42
CA MET A 216 4.19 -8.33 -2.40
C MET A 216 5.17 -9.07 -1.49
N GLY A 217 4.73 -9.58 -0.33
CA GLY A 217 5.58 -10.37 0.55
C GLY A 217 6.07 -11.67 -0.12
N ILE A 218 5.19 -12.38 -0.84
CA ILE A 218 5.60 -13.55 -1.63
C ILE A 218 6.59 -13.16 -2.73
N ARG A 219 6.36 -12.04 -3.40
CA ARG A 219 7.25 -11.58 -4.47
C ARG A 219 8.63 -11.19 -3.93
N ASP A 220 8.70 -10.51 -2.78
CA ASP A 220 9.95 -10.18 -2.11
C ASP A 220 10.74 -11.48 -1.80
N PHE A 221 10.08 -12.55 -1.30
CA PHE A 221 10.72 -13.84 -1.09
C PHE A 221 11.27 -14.46 -2.39
N VAL A 222 10.53 -14.40 -3.48
CA VAL A 222 10.96 -14.92 -4.79
C VAL A 222 12.20 -14.19 -5.32
N HIS A 223 12.33 -12.89 -5.00
CA HIS A 223 13.51 -12.08 -5.38
C HIS A 223 14.68 -12.18 -4.40
N GLY A 224 14.53 -12.91 -3.29
CA GLY A 224 15.56 -13.07 -2.27
C GLY A 224 15.54 -12.02 -1.16
N ASP A 225 14.60 -11.08 -1.18
CA ASP A 225 14.43 -10.03 -0.16
C ASP A 225 13.67 -10.58 1.06
N TYR A 226 14.26 -11.57 1.72
CA TYR A 226 13.62 -12.31 2.83
C TYR A 226 13.18 -11.41 3.98
N LEU A 227 13.96 -10.37 4.28
CA LEU A 227 13.63 -9.46 5.39
C LEU A 227 12.37 -8.65 5.07
N SER A 228 12.31 -8.03 3.89
CA SER A 228 11.13 -7.28 3.43
C SER A 228 9.91 -8.18 3.27
N GLY A 229 10.09 -9.37 2.69
CA GLY A 229 9.04 -10.38 2.56
C GLY A 229 8.47 -10.82 3.90
N THR A 230 9.33 -11.07 4.90
CA THR A 230 8.90 -11.46 6.24
C THR A 230 8.10 -10.36 6.92
N ILE A 231 8.56 -9.10 6.87
CA ILE A 231 7.84 -7.97 7.47
C ILE A 231 6.43 -7.84 6.85
N ARG A 232 6.32 -7.85 5.51
CA ARG A 232 5.03 -7.77 4.82
C ARG A 232 4.10 -8.93 5.15
N MET A 233 4.64 -10.14 5.29
CA MET A 233 3.87 -11.32 5.65
C MET A 233 3.33 -11.24 7.07
N ILE A 234 4.15 -10.78 8.03
CA ILE A 234 3.71 -10.54 9.41
C ILE A 234 2.61 -9.47 9.44
N ASP A 235 2.77 -8.36 8.72
CA ASP A 235 1.73 -7.32 8.60
C ASP A 235 0.42 -7.92 8.06
N ALA A 236 0.48 -8.75 7.02
CA ALA A 236 -0.69 -9.41 6.44
C ALA A 236 -1.36 -10.38 7.45
N LEU A 237 -0.58 -11.15 8.19
CA LEU A 237 -1.10 -12.05 9.23
C LEU A 237 -1.78 -11.30 10.38
N LEU A 238 -1.20 -10.18 10.83
CA LEU A 238 -1.80 -9.34 11.87
C LEU A 238 -3.13 -8.72 11.40
N ILE A 239 -3.22 -8.32 10.13
CA ILE A 239 -4.49 -7.85 9.56
C ILE A 239 -5.51 -8.98 9.51
N ALA A 240 -5.13 -10.16 9.04
CA ALA A 240 -6.02 -11.33 8.97
C ALA A 240 -6.52 -11.75 10.38
N ALA A 241 -5.64 -11.76 11.37
CA ALA A 241 -6.01 -11.99 12.76
C ALA A 241 -6.99 -10.94 13.28
N SER A 242 -6.78 -9.66 12.97
CA SER A 242 -7.70 -8.59 13.36
C SER A 242 -9.09 -8.78 12.77
N ILE A 243 -9.18 -9.17 11.49
CA ILE A 243 -10.45 -9.47 10.82
C ILE A 243 -11.14 -10.67 11.49
N ALA A 244 -10.39 -11.74 11.75
CA ALA A 244 -10.90 -12.94 12.38
C ALA A 244 -11.45 -12.66 13.80
N ILE A 245 -10.73 -11.87 14.60
CA ILE A 245 -11.16 -11.46 15.94
C ILE A 245 -12.46 -10.65 15.87
N GLY A 246 -12.50 -9.60 15.02
CA GLY A 246 -13.68 -8.74 14.90
C GLY A 246 -14.93 -9.50 14.45
N THR A 247 -14.79 -10.30 13.41
CA THR A 247 -15.87 -11.13 12.87
C THR A 247 -16.29 -12.22 13.87
N GLY A 248 -15.33 -12.96 14.45
CA GLY A 248 -15.58 -14.04 15.39
C GLY A 248 -16.30 -13.58 16.65
N LEU A 249 -15.96 -12.38 17.14
CA LEU A 249 -16.58 -11.78 18.31
C LEU A 249 -18.08 -11.52 18.06
N VAL A 250 -18.42 -10.93 16.92
CA VAL A 250 -19.83 -10.64 16.57
C VAL A 250 -20.61 -11.94 16.33
N LEU A 251 -20.03 -12.91 15.61
CA LEU A 251 -20.69 -14.19 15.36
C LEU A 251 -20.94 -14.96 16.68
N SER A 252 -19.97 -14.98 17.59
CA SER A 252 -20.10 -15.63 18.89
C SER A 252 -21.17 -14.97 19.75
N LEU A 253 -21.18 -13.64 19.83
CA LEU A 253 -22.21 -12.89 20.55
C LEU A 253 -23.61 -13.12 19.95
N TYR A 254 -23.73 -13.06 18.62
CA TYR A 254 -24.99 -13.30 17.94
C TYR A 254 -25.53 -14.71 18.24
N THR A 255 -24.69 -15.74 18.13
CA THR A 255 -25.07 -17.13 18.44
C THR A 255 -25.45 -17.29 19.90
N PHE A 256 -24.73 -16.66 20.83
CA PHE A 256 -25.03 -16.69 22.25
C PHE A 256 -26.42 -16.12 22.58
N PHE A 257 -26.78 -14.96 21.99
CA PHE A 257 -28.05 -14.30 22.28
C PHE A 257 -29.25 -14.88 21.51
N THR A 258 -29.05 -15.44 20.33
CA THR A 258 -30.14 -15.92 19.47
C THR A 258 -30.27 -17.45 19.44
N GLY A 259 -29.26 -18.20 19.88
CA GLY A 259 -29.18 -19.63 19.72
C GLY A 259 -29.05 -20.12 18.28
N VAL A 260 -28.91 -19.20 17.32
CA VAL A 260 -28.88 -19.50 15.87
C VAL A 260 -27.45 -19.31 15.35
N VAL A 261 -26.90 -20.33 14.71
CA VAL A 261 -25.63 -20.24 13.98
C VAL A 261 -25.86 -19.51 12.67
N VAL A 262 -25.03 -18.52 12.37
CA VAL A 262 -25.07 -17.79 11.08
C VAL A 262 -24.58 -18.71 9.97
N ALA A 263 -25.47 -19.08 9.08
CA ALA A 263 -25.18 -19.90 7.91
C ALA A 263 -24.98 -19.03 6.65
#